data_e3a8155ed5a6cb3f3068b9cf6a489c9b
#
_entry.id   e3a8155ed5a6cb3f3068b9cf6a489c9b
#
_cell.length_a   1.000
_cell.length_b   1.000
_cell.length_c   1.000
_cell.angle_alpha   90.00
_cell.angle_beta   90.00
_cell.angle_gamma   90.00
#
_symmetry.space_group_name_H-M   'P 1'
#
loop_
_entity.id
_entity.type
_entity.pdbx_description
1 polymer ?
#
loop_
_entity_poly.entity_id
_entity_poly.type
_entity_poly.pdbx_seq_one_letter_code
_entity_poly.pdbx_strand_id
1 'polypeptide(L)'
;MSVISSFFAVLCSAALLAFGIPNEYLHFGSALFGIVALIPLYTAFCRSHARRRTAWMFGALIALVHLFSSFWLAYFENFAIFTLGASTVAYLFLGFLFGHWFYYALQVSAQVRPFAFAALWTLWEWFKGSGFVAYPWGSLSMTTLSLRPLIQIADITGVWGITFLVALLSALLAEIIMAALGVTAVFSKPKGRPLLRPLIFTAVLLLLINGYGLFRIYQKRIPQQTLTLVLVQQNTDPWVSGLSVFFDNLHNTQKLTEKAVRSSPIKPDLIVWNESSLAYGYDQFQDYYQQLPIQESFTDFLQRMDIPILAGSSLLQDTEREKYSNSVYLIAPDGTVLDTYSKIQLICFAEYIPFIDHPFVQRFFDSLVGFSSGWAPGTEYKAMTFTAQNGNAIRFAAPICFEDAFPTLCADLHNQKSDLLINLTNDSWSKTASAEYQHFAVAYFRAIELRTPLVRSTNGGFTCVVDPVGNITASLPLFTADALSVSVPIYPYRRTFYAQWKDWLPVLFLAIALISAAAYRLNPAFCTKAVVYMEAPLARLSPPERKKRQRKQLWKKPWFRKQRKLIKELWE
;
A
#
# COMPACT_ATOMS: atom_id res chain seq x y z
N MET A 1 32.49 -11.07 3.63
CA MET A 1 31.94 -10.72 2.30
C MET A 1 32.61 -9.44 1.84
N SER A 2 33.06 -9.34 0.58
CA SER A 2 33.69 -8.13 0.05
C SER A 2 32.65 -7.00 -0.14
N VAL A 3 33.09 -5.76 -0.35
CA VAL A 3 32.19 -4.64 -0.66
C VAL A 3 31.49 -4.90 -1.99
N ILE A 4 32.22 -5.40 -2.98
CA ILE A 4 31.73 -5.73 -4.31
C ILE A 4 30.58 -6.76 -4.24
N SER A 5 30.78 -7.87 -3.51
CA SER A 5 29.72 -8.89 -3.39
C SER A 5 28.48 -8.39 -2.62
N SER A 6 28.65 -7.43 -1.70
CA SER A 6 27.49 -6.78 -1.05
C SER A 6 26.72 -5.87 -2.01
N PHE A 7 27.44 -5.13 -2.84
CA PHE A 7 26.81 -4.29 -3.88
C PHE A 7 25.98 -5.13 -4.85
N PHE A 8 26.54 -6.22 -5.36
CA PHE A 8 25.79 -7.13 -6.24
C PHE A 8 24.56 -7.76 -5.56
N ALA A 9 24.66 -8.13 -4.27
CA ALA A 9 23.51 -8.66 -3.55
C ALA A 9 22.39 -7.62 -3.39
N VAL A 10 22.72 -6.36 -3.11
CA VAL A 10 21.76 -5.26 -3.02
C VAL A 10 21.13 -4.99 -4.38
N LEU A 11 21.93 -4.88 -5.44
CA LEU A 11 21.44 -4.62 -6.79
C LEU A 11 20.53 -5.74 -7.29
N CYS A 12 20.92 -7.00 -7.06
CA CYS A 12 20.11 -8.16 -7.43
C CYS A 12 18.77 -8.17 -6.68
N SER A 13 18.78 -7.91 -5.37
CA SER A 13 17.54 -7.81 -4.57
C SER A 13 16.65 -6.66 -5.05
N ALA A 14 17.22 -5.50 -5.35
CA ALA A 14 16.47 -4.34 -5.84
C ALA A 14 15.83 -4.63 -7.21
N ALA A 15 16.58 -5.22 -8.13
CA ALA A 15 16.08 -5.58 -9.46
C ALA A 15 14.97 -6.64 -9.38
N LEU A 16 15.16 -7.71 -8.58
CA LEU A 16 14.15 -8.75 -8.39
C LEU A 16 12.86 -8.20 -7.77
N LEU A 17 12.98 -7.34 -6.76
CA LEU A 17 11.80 -6.75 -6.12
C LEU A 17 11.09 -5.78 -7.06
N ALA A 18 11.81 -4.88 -7.71
CA ALA A 18 11.22 -3.94 -8.66
C ALA A 18 10.53 -4.64 -9.83
N PHE A 19 11.11 -5.75 -10.32
CA PHE A 19 10.49 -6.57 -11.36
C PHE A 19 9.32 -7.42 -10.85
N GLY A 20 9.31 -7.76 -9.56
CA GLY A 20 8.20 -8.45 -8.89
C GLY A 20 6.97 -7.56 -8.65
N ILE A 21 7.14 -6.26 -8.50
CA ILE A 21 6.07 -5.27 -8.38
C ILE A 21 5.41 -5.08 -9.77
N PRO A 22 4.11 -4.71 -9.86
CA PRO A 22 3.47 -4.38 -11.13
C PRO A 22 4.31 -3.39 -11.95
N ASN A 23 4.52 -3.71 -13.23
CA ASN A 23 5.37 -2.95 -14.15
C ASN A 23 4.87 -3.09 -15.60
N GLU A 24 5.57 -2.50 -16.56
CA GLU A 24 5.19 -2.51 -17.98
C GLU A 24 5.03 -3.92 -18.59
N TYR A 25 5.61 -4.96 -17.98
CA TYR A 25 5.57 -6.35 -18.47
C TYR A 25 4.71 -7.27 -17.61
N LEU A 26 4.70 -7.04 -16.29
CA LEU A 26 3.99 -7.83 -15.30
C LEU A 26 2.94 -6.96 -14.60
N HIS A 27 1.83 -6.72 -15.25
CA HIS A 27 0.78 -5.79 -14.83
C HIS A 27 0.23 -6.09 -13.41
N PHE A 28 0.16 -7.36 -13.02
CA PHE A 28 -0.30 -7.79 -11.69
C PHE A 28 0.85 -8.24 -10.77
N GLY A 29 2.09 -7.90 -11.13
CA GLY A 29 3.28 -8.31 -10.39
C GLY A 29 3.57 -9.81 -10.47
N SER A 30 4.55 -10.27 -9.67
CA SER A 30 4.95 -11.68 -9.62
C SER A 30 5.33 -12.11 -8.21
N ALA A 31 4.55 -13.03 -7.65
CA ALA A 31 4.82 -13.61 -6.34
C ALA A 31 6.15 -14.37 -6.29
N LEU A 32 6.55 -15.00 -7.38
CA LEU A 32 7.85 -15.68 -7.45
C LEU A 32 8.99 -14.70 -7.23
N PHE A 33 9.01 -13.59 -7.98
CA PHE A 33 10.02 -12.55 -7.81
C PHE A 33 9.95 -11.93 -6.41
N GLY A 34 8.75 -11.65 -5.87
CA GLY A 34 8.57 -11.15 -4.51
C GLY A 34 9.20 -12.07 -3.46
N ILE A 35 8.94 -13.39 -3.54
CA ILE A 35 9.46 -14.39 -2.59
C ILE A 35 10.98 -14.54 -2.69
N VAL A 36 11.58 -14.43 -3.88
CA VAL A 36 13.04 -14.60 -4.03
C VAL A 36 13.82 -13.29 -3.89
N ALA A 37 13.15 -12.14 -3.97
CA ALA A 37 13.79 -10.82 -4.03
C ALA A 37 14.73 -10.53 -2.86
N LEU A 38 14.35 -10.92 -1.65
CA LEU A 38 15.13 -10.58 -0.45
C LEU A 38 16.20 -11.61 -0.11
N ILE A 39 16.32 -12.73 -0.84
CA ILE A 39 17.33 -13.77 -0.58
C ILE A 39 18.76 -13.22 -0.64
N PRO A 40 19.17 -12.48 -1.70
CA PRO A 40 20.53 -11.95 -1.76
C PRO A 40 20.82 -10.96 -0.64
N LEU A 41 19.88 -10.04 -0.35
CA LEU A 41 20.01 -9.07 0.73
C LEU A 41 20.13 -9.74 2.10
N TYR A 42 19.22 -10.66 2.43
CA TYR A 42 19.23 -11.39 3.69
C TYR A 42 20.56 -12.12 3.89
N THR A 43 21.06 -12.81 2.85
CA THR A 43 22.34 -13.49 2.87
C THR A 43 23.50 -12.51 3.11
N ALA A 44 23.46 -11.34 2.47
CA ALA A 44 24.47 -10.29 2.67
C ALA A 44 24.44 -9.73 4.10
N PHE A 45 23.26 -9.52 4.66
CA PHE A 45 23.08 -9.08 6.04
C PHE A 45 23.62 -10.11 7.03
N CYS A 46 23.29 -11.40 6.86
CA CYS A 46 23.79 -12.49 7.71
C CYS A 46 25.32 -12.58 7.71
N ARG A 47 25.97 -12.10 6.66
CA ARG A 47 27.46 -12.10 6.52
C ARG A 47 28.10 -10.73 6.83
N SER A 48 27.32 -9.76 7.26
CA SER A 48 27.81 -8.44 7.62
C SER A 48 28.37 -8.43 9.06
N HIS A 49 29.57 -7.90 9.22
CA HIS A 49 30.24 -7.75 10.52
C HIS A 49 30.05 -6.35 11.13
N ALA A 50 29.48 -5.41 10.38
CA ALA A 50 29.38 -4.02 10.79
C ALA A 50 27.95 -3.48 10.64
N ARG A 51 27.45 -2.88 11.72
CA ARG A 51 26.14 -2.22 11.77
C ARG A 51 25.94 -1.20 10.66
N ARG A 52 26.92 -0.29 10.48
CA ARG A 52 26.86 0.75 9.44
C ARG A 52 26.76 0.16 8.04
N ARG A 53 27.46 -0.96 7.78
CA ARG A 53 27.41 -1.62 6.47
C ARG A 53 26.03 -2.20 6.20
N THR A 54 25.41 -2.87 7.19
CA THR A 54 24.03 -3.37 7.07
C THR A 54 23.06 -2.23 6.80
N ALA A 55 23.22 -1.11 7.51
CA ALA A 55 22.40 0.07 7.33
C ALA A 55 22.53 0.67 5.91
N TRP A 56 23.76 0.82 5.39
CA TRP A 56 23.96 1.30 4.02
C TRP A 56 23.43 0.34 2.95
N MET A 57 23.56 -0.97 3.16
CA MET A 57 22.97 -1.96 2.25
C MET A 57 21.44 -1.83 2.20
N PHE A 58 20.79 -1.61 3.35
CA PHE A 58 19.35 -1.43 3.39
C PHE A 58 18.93 -0.10 2.74
N GLY A 59 19.60 1.01 3.08
CA GLY A 59 19.32 2.31 2.46
C GLY A 59 19.50 2.28 0.95
N ALA A 60 20.60 1.70 0.47
CA ALA A 60 20.83 1.53 -0.97
C ALA A 60 19.78 0.65 -1.65
N LEU A 61 19.35 -0.44 -0.99
CA LEU A 61 18.27 -1.29 -1.53
C LEU A 61 16.99 -0.47 -1.71
N ILE A 62 16.54 0.23 -0.66
CA ILE A 62 15.27 0.95 -0.70
C ILE A 62 15.32 2.07 -1.75
N ALA A 63 16.43 2.80 -1.83
CA ALA A 63 16.62 3.81 -2.86
C ALA A 63 16.59 3.21 -4.28
N LEU A 64 17.25 2.08 -4.51
CA LEU A 64 17.24 1.41 -5.81
C LEU A 64 15.86 0.81 -6.16
N VAL A 65 15.16 0.21 -5.19
CA VAL A 65 13.79 -0.27 -5.42
C VAL A 65 12.90 0.89 -5.79
N HIS A 66 12.96 2.02 -5.07
CA HIS A 66 12.19 3.21 -5.40
C HIS A 66 12.54 3.73 -6.80
N LEU A 67 13.83 3.87 -7.11
CA LEU A 67 14.27 4.33 -8.43
C LEU A 67 13.77 3.43 -9.57
N PHE A 68 13.84 2.11 -9.40
CA PHE A 68 13.49 1.15 -10.46
C PHE A 68 11.98 0.93 -10.58
N SER A 69 11.23 0.90 -9.47
CA SER A 69 9.78 0.65 -9.51
C SER A 69 8.95 1.91 -9.69
N SER A 70 9.44 3.06 -9.22
CA SER A 70 8.72 4.33 -9.28
C SER A 70 9.31 5.30 -10.33
N PHE A 71 9.99 4.78 -11.37
CA PHE A 71 10.61 5.57 -12.43
C PHE A 71 9.62 6.51 -13.13
N TRP A 72 8.34 6.16 -13.15
CA TRP A 72 7.24 6.95 -13.71
C TRP A 72 7.06 8.31 -13.01
N LEU A 73 7.56 8.49 -11.79
CA LEU A 73 7.63 9.80 -11.14
C LEU A 73 8.50 10.82 -11.91
N ALA A 74 9.41 10.34 -12.77
CA ALA A 74 10.20 11.20 -13.65
C ALA A 74 9.39 11.83 -14.80
N TYR A 75 8.20 11.30 -15.08
CA TYR A 75 7.30 11.86 -16.11
C TYR A 75 6.42 12.99 -15.60
N PHE A 76 6.51 13.32 -14.32
CA PHE A 76 5.85 14.48 -13.75
C PHE A 76 6.49 15.75 -14.34
N GLU A 77 5.74 16.49 -15.16
CA GLU A 77 6.27 17.65 -15.88
C GLU A 77 6.93 18.67 -14.95
N ASN A 78 8.13 19.13 -15.31
CA ASN A 78 8.93 20.11 -14.56
C ASN A 78 9.38 19.69 -13.15
N PHE A 79 8.98 18.53 -12.65
CA PHE A 79 9.19 18.10 -11.27
C PHE A 79 10.05 16.84 -11.10
N ALA A 80 10.50 16.20 -12.17
CA ALA A 80 11.20 14.91 -12.15
C ALA A 80 12.36 14.84 -11.16
N ILE A 81 13.15 15.92 -11.02
CA ILE A 81 14.28 15.99 -10.08
C ILE A 81 13.80 15.89 -8.64
N PHE A 82 12.65 16.49 -8.31
CA PHE A 82 12.09 16.45 -6.95
C PHE A 82 11.32 15.18 -6.70
N THR A 83 10.43 14.79 -7.60
CA THR A 83 9.56 13.65 -7.41
C THR A 83 10.36 12.35 -7.34
N LEU A 84 11.22 12.06 -8.31
CA LEU A 84 12.03 10.85 -8.31
C LEU A 84 13.40 11.06 -7.65
N GLY A 85 14.09 12.17 -7.93
CA GLY A 85 15.46 12.41 -7.46
C GLY A 85 15.53 12.63 -5.95
N ALA A 86 14.84 13.65 -5.43
CA ALA A 86 14.87 13.98 -4.00
C ALA A 86 14.25 12.86 -3.15
N SER A 87 13.15 12.23 -3.62
CA SER A 87 12.55 11.09 -2.92
C SER A 87 13.49 9.88 -2.85
N THR A 88 14.25 9.58 -3.92
CA THR A 88 15.26 8.51 -3.92
C THR A 88 16.35 8.77 -2.87
N VAL A 89 16.84 10.02 -2.79
CA VAL A 89 17.82 10.42 -1.77
C VAL A 89 17.23 10.33 -0.36
N ALA A 90 15.99 10.79 -0.18
CA ALA A 90 15.28 10.65 1.10
C ALA A 90 15.14 9.18 1.53
N TYR A 91 14.76 8.29 0.63
CA TYR A 91 14.69 6.85 0.90
C TYR A 91 16.05 6.22 1.21
N LEU A 92 17.13 6.67 0.59
CA LEU A 92 18.48 6.24 0.95
C LEU A 92 18.77 6.50 2.43
N PHE A 93 18.50 7.73 2.90
CA PHE A 93 18.78 8.12 4.28
C PHE A 93 17.79 7.52 5.28
N LEU A 94 16.49 7.51 5.00
CA LEU A 94 15.49 6.85 5.85
C LEU A 94 15.76 5.35 5.98
N GLY A 95 16.08 4.70 4.86
CA GLY A 95 16.48 3.29 4.85
C GLY A 95 17.80 3.07 5.62
N PHE A 96 18.79 3.96 5.50
CA PHE A 96 20.01 3.89 6.30
C PHE A 96 19.72 3.98 7.80
N LEU A 97 18.89 4.91 8.23
CA LEU A 97 18.50 5.04 9.64
C LEU A 97 17.79 3.79 10.16
N PHE A 98 16.81 3.29 9.41
CA PHE A 98 16.07 2.10 9.77
C PHE A 98 16.90 0.81 9.68
N GLY A 99 17.82 0.74 8.74
CA GLY A 99 18.66 -0.43 8.45
C GLY A 99 19.54 -0.89 9.62
N HIS A 100 19.80 0.00 10.60
CA HIS A 100 20.51 -0.36 11.82
C HIS A 100 19.82 -1.44 12.64
N TRP A 101 18.49 -1.50 12.61
CA TRP A 101 17.70 -2.49 13.37
C TRP A 101 17.89 -3.91 12.83
N PHE A 102 18.06 -4.07 11.52
CA PHE A 102 18.31 -5.37 10.90
C PHE A 102 19.62 -6.00 11.40
N TYR A 103 20.66 -5.21 11.66
CA TYR A 103 21.90 -5.75 12.22
C TYR A 103 21.67 -6.44 13.56
N TYR A 104 20.88 -5.86 14.44
CA TYR A 104 20.57 -6.46 15.74
C TYR A 104 19.61 -7.66 15.62
N ALA A 105 18.59 -7.56 14.79
CA ALA A 105 17.63 -8.63 14.57
C ALA A 105 18.29 -9.91 14.04
N LEU A 106 19.37 -9.79 13.28
CA LEU A 106 20.06 -10.94 12.69
C LEU A 106 21.13 -11.58 13.60
N GLN A 107 21.37 -11.02 14.80
CA GLN A 107 22.28 -11.61 15.79
C GLN A 107 21.65 -12.73 16.62
N VAL A 108 20.36 -12.97 16.48
CA VAL A 108 19.64 -14.07 17.13
C VAL A 108 19.88 -15.41 16.44
N SER A 109 19.37 -16.50 17.02
CA SER A 109 19.54 -17.84 16.46
C SER A 109 18.88 -17.99 15.07
N ALA A 110 19.38 -18.93 14.27
CA ALA A 110 18.82 -19.23 12.94
C ALA A 110 17.34 -19.68 12.99
N GLN A 111 16.84 -20.08 14.16
CA GLN A 111 15.42 -20.44 14.35
C GLN A 111 14.51 -19.21 14.43
N VAL A 112 15.01 -18.09 14.94
CA VAL A 112 14.24 -16.86 15.20
C VAL A 112 14.52 -15.78 14.17
N ARG A 113 15.73 -15.77 13.63
CA ARG A 113 16.24 -14.73 12.71
C ARG A 113 15.35 -14.47 11.49
N PRO A 114 14.77 -15.47 10.78
CA PRO A 114 13.85 -15.22 9.68
C PRO A 114 12.59 -14.45 10.10
N PHE A 115 12.04 -14.76 11.28
CA PHE A 115 10.86 -14.08 11.83
C PHE A 115 11.18 -12.64 12.23
N ALA A 116 12.33 -12.41 12.86
CA ALA A 116 12.78 -11.07 13.24
C ALA A 116 13.02 -10.19 11.99
N PHE A 117 13.61 -10.76 10.94
CA PHE A 117 13.78 -10.08 9.66
C PHE A 117 12.43 -9.70 9.05
N ALA A 118 11.49 -10.66 8.97
CA ALA A 118 10.17 -10.43 8.41
C ALA A 118 9.38 -9.38 9.19
N ALA A 119 9.42 -9.42 10.52
CA ALA A 119 8.77 -8.42 11.37
C ALA A 119 9.36 -7.01 11.14
N LEU A 120 10.68 -6.87 11.07
CA LEU A 120 11.30 -5.58 10.76
C LEU A 120 11.01 -5.09 9.34
N TRP A 121 10.93 -5.99 8.37
CA TRP A 121 10.52 -5.62 7.03
C TRP A 121 9.09 -5.08 7.01
N THR A 122 8.18 -5.74 7.71
CA THR A 122 6.79 -5.28 7.86
C THR A 122 6.71 -3.91 8.54
N LEU A 123 7.51 -3.70 9.59
CA LEU A 123 7.60 -2.40 10.26
C LEU A 123 8.14 -1.31 9.34
N TRP A 124 9.10 -1.63 8.47
CA TRP A 124 9.59 -0.69 7.46
C TRP A 124 8.48 -0.29 6.48
N GLU A 125 7.76 -1.25 5.92
CA GLU A 125 6.67 -0.96 4.98
C GLU A 125 5.53 -0.19 5.65
N TRP A 126 5.19 -0.55 6.88
CA TRP A 126 4.21 0.19 7.67
C TRP A 126 4.66 1.64 7.94
N PHE A 127 5.89 1.85 8.36
CA PHE A 127 6.47 3.18 8.55
C PHE A 127 6.44 4.01 7.26
N LYS A 128 6.86 3.41 6.15
CA LYS A 128 6.87 4.05 4.82
C LYS A 128 5.46 4.39 4.33
N GLY A 129 4.48 3.55 4.63
CA GLY A 129 3.09 3.68 4.20
C GLY A 129 2.18 4.44 5.18
N SER A 130 2.73 5.07 6.24
CA SER A 130 1.95 5.75 7.28
C SER A 130 2.35 7.21 7.44
N GLY A 131 1.40 8.03 7.95
CA GLY A 131 1.62 9.45 8.21
C GLY A 131 1.43 10.32 6.98
N PHE A 132 1.77 11.61 7.11
CA PHE A 132 1.46 12.60 6.08
C PHE A 132 2.41 12.58 4.86
N VAL A 133 3.60 12.02 4.99
CA VAL A 133 4.56 11.80 3.87
C VAL A 133 4.51 10.35 3.35
N ALA A 134 3.47 9.63 3.68
CA ALA A 134 3.36 8.22 3.35
C ALA A 134 3.35 7.95 1.85
N TYR A 135 4.10 6.91 1.46
CA TYR A 135 4.18 6.44 0.08
C TYR A 135 4.17 4.90 0.06
N PRO A 136 2.99 4.26 -0.02
CA PRO A 136 2.85 2.81 0.12
C PRO A 136 3.33 1.99 -1.09
N TRP A 137 3.77 2.61 -2.18
CA TRP A 137 4.29 1.93 -3.37
C TRP A 137 5.57 1.13 -3.09
N GLY A 138 5.82 0.12 -3.89
CA GLY A 138 7.00 -0.72 -3.77
C GLY A 138 6.95 -1.70 -2.60
N SER A 139 5.75 -2.07 -2.13
CA SER A 139 5.54 -3.01 -1.03
C SER A 139 5.54 -4.46 -1.52
N LEU A 140 6.00 -5.40 -0.68
CA LEU A 140 6.01 -6.83 -1.00
C LEU A 140 4.61 -7.37 -1.29
N SER A 141 3.58 -6.86 -0.63
CA SER A 141 2.19 -7.25 -0.88
C SER A 141 1.77 -7.07 -2.34
N MET A 142 2.28 -6.03 -3.03
CA MET A 142 1.96 -5.77 -4.43
C MET A 142 2.43 -6.87 -5.38
N THR A 143 3.35 -7.71 -4.96
CA THR A 143 3.83 -8.85 -5.76
C THR A 143 2.89 -10.06 -5.72
N THR A 144 1.86 -10.06 -4.84
CA THR A 144 1.12 -11.27 -4.43
C THR A 144 -0.30 -11.37 -4.95
N LEU A 145 -0.75 -10.47 -5.82
CA LEU A 145 -2.15 -10.43 -6.30
C LEU A 145 -2.62 -11.78 -6.86
N SER A 146 -1.71 -12.54 -7.47
CA SER A 146 -1.99 -13.89 -8.02
C SER A 146 -2.16 -14.98 -6.95
N LEU A 147 -1.70 -14.77 -5.72
CA LEU A 147 -1.77 -15.75 -4.63
C LEU A 147 -3.11 -15.65 -3.88
N ARG A 148 -4.21 -15.76 -4.59
CA ARG A 148 -5.56 -15.50 -4.08
C ARG A 148 -5.92 -16.18 -2.76
N PRO A 149 -5.61 -17.47 -2.49
CA PRO A 149 -5.87 -18.06 -1.17
C PRO A 149 -5.05 -17.40 -0.05
N LEU A 150 -3.77 -17.09 -0.29
CA LEU A 150 -2.89 -16.50 0.70
C LEU A 150 -3.33 -15.10 1.11
N ILE A 151 -3.70 -14.26 0.13
CA ILE A 151 -4.05 -12.86 0.37
C ILE A 151 -5.38 -12.68 1.11
N GLN A 152 -6.21 -13.74 1.22
CA GLN A 152 -7.47 -13.65 1.96
C GLN A 152 -7.29 -13.33 3.45
N ILE A 153 -6.09 -13.58 4.01
CA ILE A 153 -5.76 -13.24 5.40
C ILE A 153 -5.81 -11.73 5.68
N ALA A 154 -5.85 -10.90 4.62
CA ALA A 154 -5.89 -9.45 4.74
C ALA A 154 -7.13 -8.94 5.52
N ASP A 155 -8.24 -9.67 5.56
CA ASP A 155 -9.40 -9.31 6.39
C ASP A 155 -9.14 -9.46 7.91
N ILE A 156 -8.02 -10.07 8.29
CA ILE A 156 -7.55 -10.20 9.67
C ILE A 156 -6.33 -9.30 9.93
N THR A 157 -5.32 -9.36 9.07
CA THR A 157 -4.00 -8.74 9.30
C THR A 157 -3.75 -7.47 8.50
N GLY A 158 -4.64 -7.11 7.59
CA GLY A 158 -4.33 -6.17 6.52
C GLY A 158 -3.24 -6.72 5.60
N VAL A 159 -2.72 -5.89 4.72
CA VAL A 159 -1.58 -6.20 3.85
C VAL A 159 -0.31 -6.56 4.64
N TRP A 160 -0.25 -6.19 5.92
CA TRP A 160 0.93 -6.38 6.78
C TRP A 160 1.24 -7.85 7.03
N GLY A 161 0.22 -8.72 7.16
CA GLY A 161 0.42 -10.17 7.28
C GLY A 161 0.96 -10.78 6.00
N ILE A 162 0.55 -10.26 4.85
CA ILE A 162 1.04 -10.71 3.53
C ILE A 162 2.52 -10.32 3.38
N THR A 163 2.87 -9.06 3.65
CA THR A 163 4.26 -8.57 3.68
C THR A 163 5.14 -9.43 4.58
N PHE A 164 4.65 -9.71 5.81
CA PHE A 164 5.37 -10.56 6.75
C PHE A 164 5.64 -11.95 6.20
N LEU A 165 4.64 -12.59 5.60
CA LEU A 165 4.76 -13.94 5.03
C LEU A 165 5.74 -13.98 3.86
N VAL A 166 5.69 -13.03 2.95
CA VAL A 166 6.63 -12.98 1.80
C VAL A 166 8.06 -12.77 2.28
N ALA A 167 8.29 -11.83 3.20
CA ALA A 167 9.61 -11.60 3.79
C ALA A 167 10.12 -12.82 4.58
N LEU A 168 9.23 -13.52 5.32
CA LEU A 168 9.56 -14.74 6.04
C LEU A 168 9.98 -15.88 5.09
N LEU A 169 9.23 -16.07 4.00
CA LEU A 169 9.56 -17.07 2.98
C LEU A 169 10.91 -16.78 2.33
N SER A 170 11.19 -15.53 1.96
CA SER A 170 12.49 -15.10 1.45
C SER A 170 13.63 -15.44 2.42
N ALA A 171 13.44 -15.09 3.70
CA ALA A 171 14.45 -15.31 4.73
C ALA A 171 14.69 -16.82 5.00
N LEU A 172 13.64 -17.63 5.04
CA LEU A 172 13.76 -19.10 5.22
C LEU A 172 14.43 -19.75 4.02
N LEU A 173 14.08 -19.35 2.80
CA LEU A 173 14.76 -19.83 1.59
C LEU A 173 16.25 -19.46 1.60
N ALA A 174 16.58 -18.24 2.02
CA ALA A 174 17.98 -17.82 2.18
C ALA A 174 18.72 -18.68 3.22
N GLU A 175 18.11 -19.00 4.36
CA GLU A 175 18.70 -19.91 5.36
C GLU A 175 18.93 -21.34 4.80
N ILE A 176 17.98 -21.86 4.02
CA ILE A 176 18.12 -23.18 3.37
C ILE A 176 19.29 -23.15 2.38
N ILE A 177 19.35 -22.13 1.52
CA ILE A 177 20.41 -21.96 0.52
C ILE A 177 21.77 -21.80 1.22
N MET A 178 21.87 -20.98 2.26
CA MET A 178 23.11 -20.83 3.03
C MET A 178 23.54 -22.15 3.66
N ALA A 179 22.62 -22.91 4.22
CA ALA A 179 22.92 -24.23 4.81
C ALA A 179 23.39 -25.23 3.75
N ALA A 180 22.73 -25.28 2.59
CA ALA A 180 23.11 -26.17 1.48
C ALA A 180 24.49 -25.84 0.90
N LEU A 181 24.84 -24.56 0.83
CA LEU A 181 26.14 -24.09 0.32
C LEU A 181 27.25 -24.08 1.40
N GLY A 182 26.97 -24.52 2.63
CA GLY A 182 27.92 -24.48 3.73
C GLY A 182 28.30 -23.05 4.18
N VAL A 183 27.48 -22.05 3.80
CA VAL A 183 27.68 -20.64 4.17
C VAL A 183 27.14 -20.41 5.56
N THR A 184 28.02 -20.00 6.49
CA THR A 184 27.62 -19.69 7.88
C THR A 184 27.37 -18.20 8.05
N ALA A 185 26.30 -17.85 8.78
CA ALA A 185 26.13 -16.49 9.24
C ALA A 185 27.17 -16.15 10.32
N VAL A 186 27.58 -14.89 10.40
CA VAL A 186 28.61 -14.40 11.34
C VAL A 186 28.32 -14.76 12.79
N PHE A 187 27.05 -14.81 13.15
CA PHE A 187 26.57 -15.06 14.52
C PHE A 187 26.05 -16.48 14.76
N SER A 188 26.19 -17.40 13.81
CA SER A 188 25.66 -18.78 13.91
C SER A 188 26.63 -19.73 14.62
N LYS A 189 26.08 -20.57 15.49
CA LYS A 189 26.78 -21.74 16.04
C LYS A 189 26.58 -22.95 15.12
N PRO A 190 27.64 -23.75 14.83
CA PRO A 190 27.60 -24.81 13.80
C PRO A 190 27.02 -26.18 14.27
N LYS A 191 26.10 -26.26 15.24
CA LYS A 191 25.60 -27.57 15.72
C LYS A 191 24.09 -27.65 15.79
N GLY A 192 23.51 -28.62 15.02
CA GLY A 192 22.12 -29.06 15.07
C GLY A 192 21.39 -28.94 13.73
N ARG A 193 20.17 -29.44 13.65
CA ARG A 193 19.21 -29.16 12.55
C ARG A 193 18.39 -27.92 12.90
N PRO A 194 18.95 -26.70 12.82
CA PRO A 194 18.34 -25.51 13.40
C PRO A 194 17.07 -25.05 12.66
N LEU A 195 16.89 -25.48 11.40
CA LEU A 195 15.83 -24.99 10.52
C LEU A 195 14.55 -25.82 10.53
N LEU A 196 14.57 -27.06 11.05
CA LEU A 196 13.41 -27.93 10.97
C LEU A 196 12.17 -27.32 11.66
N ARG A 197 12.35 -26.73 12.84
CA ARG A 197 11.22 -26.13 13.60
C ARG A 197 10.60 -24.92 12.90
N PRO A 198 11.37 -23.89 12.47
CA PRO A 198 10.80 -22.77 11.75
C PRO A 198 10.17 -23.18 10.41
N LEU A 199 10.72 -24.21 9.74
CA LEU A 199 10.12 -24.73 8.50
C LEU A 199 8.79 -25.41 8.76
N ILE A 200 8.70 -26.30 9.77
CA ILE A 200 7.44 -26.96 10.14
C ILE A 200 6.40 -25.91 10.55
N PHE A 201 6.78 -24.95 11.42
CA PHE A 201 5.88 -23.89 11.85
C PHE A 201 5.34 -23.08 10.66
N THR A 202 6.23 -22.65 9.75
CA THR A 202 5.83 -21.88 8.57
C THR A 202 4.98 -22.71 7.61
N ALA A 203 5.29 -24.00 7.42
CA ALA A 203 4.48 -24.89 6.59
C ALA A 203 3.06 -25.05 7.16
N VAL A 204 2.93 -25.26 8.47
CA VAL A 204 1.62 -25.33 9.15
C VAL A 204 0.88 -23.99 9.03
N LEU A 205 1.58 -22.87 9.25
CA LEU A 205 0.98 -21.54 9.11
C LEU A 205 0.46 -21.30 7.69
N LEU A 206 1.24 -21.65 6.67
CA LEU A 206 0.82 -21.53 5.27
C LEU A 206 -0.37 -22.43 4.93
N LEU A 207 -0.41 -23.67 5.46
CA LEU A 207 -1.55 -24.57 5.30
C LEU A 207 -2.82 -23.97 5.92
N LEU A 208 -2.72 -23.43 7.13
CA LEU A 208 -3.85 -22.79 7.80
C LEU A 208 -4.32 -21.54 7.04
N ILE A 209 -3.41 -20.68 6.61
CA ILE A 209 -3.74 -19.45 5.87
C ILE A 209 -4.38 -19.78 4.53
N ASN A 210 -3.80 -20.73 3.77
CA ASN A 210 -4.39 -21.10 2.48
C ASN A 210 -5.72 -21.85 2.65
N GLY A 211 -5.85 -22.70 3.68
CA GLY A 211 -7.12 -23.33 4.04
C GLY A 211 -8.20 -22.31 4.38
N TYR A 212 -7.86 -21.33 5.21
CA TYR A 212 -8.73 -20.19 5.50
C TYR A 212 -9.08 -19.43 4.22
N GLY A 213 -8.10 -19.14 3.38
CA GLY A 213 -8.32 -18.40 2.14
C GLY A 213 -9.23 -19.14 1.16
N LEU A 214 -9.04 -20.45 0.99
CA LEU A 214 -9.94 -21.28 0.19
C LEU A 214 -11.37 -21.27 0.77
N PHE A 215 -11.51 -21.41 2.09
CA PHE A 215 -12.81 -21.28 2.75
C PHE A 215 -13.46 -19.93 2.43
N ARG A 216 -12.72 -18.81 2.51
CA ARG A 216 -13.24 -17.47 2.22
C ARG A 216 -13.64 -17.29 0.76
N ILE A 217 -12.88 -17.86 -0.18
CA ILE A 217 -13.15 -17.79 -1.62
C ILE A 217 -14.41 -18.57 -1.98
N TYR A 218 -14.57 -19.78 -1.44
CA TYR A 218 -15.69 -20.66 -1.77
C TYR A 218 -16.91 -20.51 -0.87
N GLN A 219 -16.81 -19.70 0.18
CA GLN A 219 -17.93 -19.39 1.06
C GLN A 219 -19.05 -18.73 0.26
N LYS A 220 -20.22 -19.38 0.19
CA LYS A 220 -21.40 -18.80 -0.46
C LYS A 220 -21.79 -17.49 0.22
N ARG A 221 -21.85 -16.42 -0.56
CA ARG A 221 -22.31 -15.10 -0.13
C ARG A 221 -23.57 -14.77 -0.92
N ILE A 222 -24.60 -14.36 -0.21
CA ILE A 222 -25.89 -13.98 -0.81
C ILE A 222 -25.92 -12.45 -0.81
N PRO A 223 -25.96 -11.79 -1.99
CA PRO A 223 -26.11 -10.35 -2.06
C PRO A 223 -27.50 -9.95 -1.57
N GLN A 224 -27.62 -8.82 -0.91
CA GLN A 224 -28.90 -8.20 -0.56
C GLN A 224 -29.58 -7.62 -1.79
N GLN A 225 -28.78 -7.06 -2.68
CA GLN A 225 -29.22 -6.49 -3.96
C GLN A 225 -28.04 -6.39 -4.91
N THR A 226 -28.32 -6.05 -6.15
CA THR A 226 -27.31 -5.77 -7.18
C THR A 226 -27.55 -4.37 -7.71
N LEU A 227 -26.52 -3.55 -7.74
CA LEU A 227 -26.53 -2.23 -8.36
C LEU A 227 -26.04 -2.32 -9.79
N THR A 228 -26.60 -1.51 -10.66
CA THR A 228 -26.06 -1.27 -11.99
C THR A 228 -25.41 0.10 -12.02
N LEU A 229 -24.08 0.13 -12.22
CA LEU A 229 -23.29 1.35 -12.26
C LEU A 229 -22.79 1.60 -13.69
N VAL A 230 -22.68 2.87 -14.08
CA VAL A 230 -21.94 3.28 -15.28
C VAL A 230 -20.68 3.97 -14.84
N LEU A 231 -19.52 3.38 -15.19
CA LEU A 231 -18.19 3.91 -14.90
C LEU A 231 -17.63 4.55 -16.17
N VAL A 232 -17.19 5.79 -16.08
CA VAL A 232 -16.74 6.56 -17.25
C VAL A 232 -15.24 6.86 -17.14
N GLN A 233 -14.49 6.41 -18.13
CA GLN A 233 -13.07 6.66 -18.32
C GLN A 233 -12.89 7.71 -19.42
N GLN A 234 -12.60 8.95 -19.02
CA GLN A 234 -12.52 10.09 -19.94
C GLN A 234 -11.28 10.03 -20.84
N ASN A 235 -10.16 9.55 -20.29
CA ASN A 235 -8.83 9.54 -20.92
C ASN A 235 -8.40 10.92 -21.43
N THR A 236 -8.62 11.94 -20.61
CA THR A 236 -8.19 13.31 -20.89
C THR A 236 -6.74 13.53 -20.46
N ASP A 237 -6.05 14.44 -21.13
CA ASP A 237 -4.68 14.83 -20.76
C ASP A 237 -4.72 15.83 -19.58
N PRO A 238 -4.22 15.50 -18.39
CA PRO A 238 -4.25 16.38 -17.24
C PRO A 238 -3.31 17.59 -17.36
N TRP A 239 -2.40 17.57 -18.31
CA TRP A 239 -1.44 18.66 -18.57
C TRP A 239 -1.98 19.72 -19.55
N VAL A 240 -3.09 19.43 -20.21
CA VAL A 240 -3.73 20.36 -21.15
C VAL A 240 -4.92 21.02 -20.51
N SER A 241 -4.91 22.33 -20.46
CA SER A 241 -5.97 23.14 -19.87
C SER A 241 -6.46 24.23 -20.83
N GLY A 242 -7.61 24.78 -20.55
CA GLY A 242 -8.22 25.88 -21.31
C GLY A 242 -9.71 25.66 -21.53
N LEU A 243 -10.42 26.74 -21.76
CA LEU A 243 -11.88 26.75 -21.80
C LEU A 243 -12.45 25.79 -22.85
N SER A 244 -11.88 25.80 -24.07
CA SER A 244 -12.28 24.88 -25.15
C SER A 244 -12.04 23.41 -24.79
N VAL A 245 -10.91 23.11 -24.13
CA VAL A 245 -10.57 21.74 -23.69
C VAL A 245 -11.57 21.25 -22.65
N PHE A 246 -11.95 22.10 -21.72
CA PHE A 246 -12.95 21.76 -20.71
C PHE A 246 -14.33 21.47 -21.29
N PHE A 247 -14.74 22.23 -22.32
CA PHE A 247 -15.98 21.98 -23.05
C PHE A 247 -15.96 20.65 -23.79
N ASP A 248 -14.89 20.40 -24.52
CA ASP A 248 -14.73 19.17 -25.28
C ASP A 248 -14.69 17.95 -24.34
N ASN A 249 -13.98 18.05 -23.24
CA ASN A 249 -13.90 17.00 -22.22
C ASN A 249 -15.28 16.70 -21.64
N LEU A 250 -16.02 17.74 -21.22
CA LEU A 250 -17.36 17.58 -20.63
C LEU A 250 -18.33 16.97 -21.65
N HIS A 251 -18.36 17.49 -22.88
CA HIS A 251 -19.20 16.97 -23.95
C HIS A 251 -18.88 15.50 -24.32
N ASN A 252 -17.60 15.16 -24.42
CA ASN A 252 -17.17 13.79 -24.69
C ASN A 252 -17.57 12.84 -23.57
N THR A 253 -17.45 13.29 -22.31
CA THR A 253 -17.85 12.51 -21.15
C THR A 253 -19.37 12.25 -21.12
N GLN A 254 -20.19 13.27 -21.47
CA GLN A 254 -21.62 13.11 -21.63
C GLN A 254 -21.95 12.06 -22.71
N LYS A 255 -21.27 12.10 -23.89
CA LYS A 255 -21.46 11.11 -24.97
C LYS A 255 -21.09 9.69 -24.54
N LEU A 256 -19.94 9.51 -23.86
CA LEU A 256 -19.51 8.21 -23.35
C LEU A 256 -20.53 7.65 -22.36
N THR A 257 -21.02 8.51 -21.47
CA THR A 257 -22.07 8.16 -20.49
C THR A 257 -23.33 7.72 -21.18
N GLU A 258 -23.82 8.52 -22.15
CA GLU A 258 -25.04 8.21 -22.89
C GLU A 258 -24.93 6.87 -23.64
N LYS A 259 -23.80 6.62 -24.32
CA LYS A 259 -23.52 5.35 -24.99
C LYS A 259 -23.63 4.18 -24.02
N ALA A 260 -23.03 4.28 -22.84
CA ALA A 260 -23.05 3.22 -21.83
C ALA A 260 -24.43 3.02 -21.22
N VAL A 261 -25.16 4.10 -20.92
CA VAL A 261 -26.55 4.03 -20.41
C VAL A 261 -27.48 3.39 -21.42
N ARG A 262 -27.38 3.75 -22.70
CA ARG A 262 -28.19 3.15 -23.78
C ARG A 262 -27.88 1.68 -24.01
N SER A 263 -26.63 1.26 -23.80
CA SER A 263 -26.23 -0.16 -23.94
C SER A 263 -26.51 -1.00 -22.69
N SER A 264 -26.89 -0.37 -21.59
CA SER A 264 -27.21 -1.07 -20.36
C SER A 264 -28.54 -1.82 -20.47
N PRO A 265 -28.60 -3.10 -20.05
CA PRO A 265 -29.86 -3.90 -20.15
C PRO A 265 -30.97 -3.36 -19.22
N ILE A 266 -30.63 -2.64 -18.18
CA ILE A 266 -31.54 -1.99 -17.22
C ILE A 266 -31.09 -0.57 -16.94
N LYS A 267 -31.98 0.30 -16.48
CA LYS A 267 -31.63 1.66 -16.09
C LYS A 267 -30.60 1.63 -14.97
N PRO A 268 -29.43 2.28 -15.12
CA PRO A 268 -28.41 2.32 -14.06
C PRO A 268 -28.90 3.03 -12.80
N ASP A 269 -28.32 2.63 -11.65
CA ASP A 269 -28.61 3.23 -10.34
C ASP A 269 -27.77 4.47 -10.08
N LEU A 270 -26.55 4.52 -10.61
CA LEU A 270 -25.59 5.62 -10.43
C LEU A 270 -24.63 5.69 -11.61
N ILE A 271 -24.32 6.89 -12.07
CA ILE A 271 -23.23 7.18 -12.99
C ILE A 271 -22.03 7.65 -12.16
N VAL A 272 -20.83 7.13 -12.46
CA VAL A 272 -19.61 7.49 -11.77
C VAL A 272 -18.58 8.02 -12.78
N TRP A 273 -18.25 9.28 -12.64
CA TRP A 273 -17.17 9.93 -13.36
C TRP A 273 -15.88 9.90 -12.52
N ASN A 274 -14.75 10.16 -13.12
CA ASN A 274 -13.46 10.16 -12.43
C ASN A 274 -13.19 11.45 -11.61
N GLU A 275 -12.08 11.45 -10.88
CA GLU A 275 -11.56 12.62 -10.16
C GLU A 275 -11.33 13.80 -11.11
N SER A 276 -11.69 15.01 -10.66
CA SER A 276 -11.56 16.26 -11.43
C SER A 276 -12.25 16.24 -12.80
N SER A 277 -13.31 15.45 -12.94
CA SER A 277 -14.09 15.37 -14.18
C SER A 277 -14.86 16.64 -14.49
N LEU A 278 -15.22 17.42 -13.47
CA LEU A 278 -15.77 18.78 -13.57
C LEU A 278 -14.65 19.80 -13.32
N ALA A 279 -14.36 20.62 -14.31
CA ALA A 279 -13.22 21.53 -14.30
C ALA A 279 -13.34 22.67 -13.27
N TYR A 280 -14.57 23.10 -12.99
CA TYR A 280 -14.86 24.16 -12.03
C TYR A 280 -15.70 23.62 -10.88
N GLY A 281 -15.62 24.27 -9.70
CA GLY A 281 -16.45 23.94 -8.54
C GLY A 281 -17.95 23.96 -8.90
N TYR A 282 -18.60 22.80 -8.80
CA TYR A 282 -19.96 22.63 -9.30
C TYR A 282 -20.96 23.60 -8.65
N ASP A 283 -20.84 23.79 -7.34
CA ASP A 283 -21.70 24.69 -6.55
C ASP A 283 -21.47 26.17 -6.82
N GLN A 284 -20.25 26.56 -7.21
CA GLN A 284 -19.89 27.96 -7.47
C GLN A 284 -20.16 28.41 -8.90
N PHE A 285 -20.08 27.50 -9.86
CA PHE A 285 -20.16 27.79 -11.28
C PHE A 285 -21.39 27.15 -11.93
N GLN A 286 -22.55 27.16 -11.24
CA GLN A 286 -23.78 26.56 -11.75
C GLN A 286 -24.21 27.16 -13.10
N ASP A 287 -24.06 28.52 -13.28
CA ASP A 287 -24.37 29.15 -14.57
C ASP A 287 -23.56 28.59 -15.72
N TYR A 288 -22.29 28.22 -15.48
CA TYR A 288 -21.45 27.54 -16.47
C TYR A 288 -22.06 26.20 -16.87
N TYR A 289 -22.49 25.40 -15.92
CA TYR A 289 -23.05 24.07 -16.15
C TYR A 289 -24.48 24.09 -16.69
N GLN A 290 -25.21 25.20 -16.50
CA GLN A 290 -26.52 25.41 -17.12
C GLN A 290 -26.46 25.83 -18.60
N GLN A 291 -25.33 26.38 -19.03
CA GLN A 291 -25.18 26.92 -20.38
C GLN A 291 -24.25 26.06 -21.27
N LEU A 292 -23.43 25.21 -20.69
CA LEU A 292 -22.35 24.51 -21.40
C LEU A 292 -22.32 23.01 -21.09
N PRO A 293 -21.92 22.17 -22.08
CA PRO A 293 -21.57 22.52 -23.47
C PRO A 293 -22.76 23.06 -24.28
N ILE A 294 -22.48 23.82 -25.36
CA ILE A 294 -23.53 24.44 -26.18
C ILE A 294 -24.48 23.43 -26.81
N GLN A 295 -23.99 22.21 -27.12
CA GLN A 295 -24.79 21.15 -27.74
C GLN A 295 -25.85 20.59 -26.79
N GLU A 296 -25.53 20.46 -25.54
CA GLU A 296 -26.42 20.07 -24.45
C GLU A 296 -25.74 20.49 -23.14
N SER A 297 -26.36 21.38 -22.39
CA SER A 297 -25.82 21.79 -21.10
C SER A 297 -25.69 20.60 -20.14
N PHE A 298 -24.76 20.71 -19.18
CA PHE A 298 -24.61 19.63 -18.20
C PHE A 298 -25.90 19.43 -17.38
N THR A 299 -26.62 20.50 -17.07
CA THR A 299 -27.89 20.43 -16.34
C THR A 299 -28.97 19.73 -17.17
N ASP A 300 -29.10 20.05 -18.49
CA ASP A 300 -30.07 19.37 -19.36
C ASP A 300 -29.71 17.87 -19.51
N PHE A 301 -28.41 17.58 -19.60
CA PHE A 301 -27.92 16.21 -19.64
C PHE A 301 -28.29 15.43 -18.37
N LEU A 302 -28.14 16.01 -17.16
CA LEU A 302 -28.55 15.39 -15.89
C LEU A 302 -30.04 15.05 -15.90
N GLN A 303 -30.88 16.01 -16.27
CA GLN A 303 -32.33 15.83 -16.34
C GLN A 303 -32.73 14.74 -17.33
N ARG A 304 -32.10 14.73 -18.50
CA ARG A 304 -32.39 13.73 -19.55
C ARG A 304 -31.93 12.34 -19.16
N MET A 305 -30.80 12.18 -18.47
CA MET A 305 -30.35 10.89 -17.98
C MET A 305 -31.24 10.35 -16.87
N ASP A 306 -31.80 11.22 -16.05
CA ASP A 306 -32.65 10.86 -14.91
C ASP A 306 -32.00 9.79 -14.00
N ILE A 307 -30.69 9.93 -13.77
CA ILE A 307 -29.85 9.06 -12.97
C ILE A 307 -28.89 9.94 -12.16
N PRO A 308 -28.72 9.74 -10.85
CA PRO A 308 -27.76 10.50 -10.07
C PRO A 308 -26.33 10.26 -10.58
N ILE A 309 -25.47 11.31 -10.46
CA ILE A 309 -24.07 11.27 -10.89
C ILE A 309 -23.16 11.52 -9.69
N LEU A 310 -22.10 10.72 -9.57
CA LEU A 310 -20.97 10.96 -8.69
C LEU A 310 -19.80 11.46 -9.54
N ALA A 311 -19.34 12.69 -9.32
CA ALA A 311 -18.32 13.35 -10.14
C ALA A 311 -17.29 14.09 -9.27
N GLY A 312 -16.02 14.06 -9.70
CA GLY A 312 -14.94 14.82 -9.05
C GLY A 312 -14.96 16.28 -9.44
N SER A 313 -14.83 17.18 -8.45
CA SER A 313 -14.81 18.63 -8.62
C SER A 313 -14.08 19.33 -7.45
N SER A 314 -13.77 20.60 -7.59
CA SER A 314 -13.27 21.43 -6.46
C SER A 314 -14.42 21.92 -5.59
N LEU A 315 -14.20 21.97 -4.27
CA LEU A 315 -15.13 22.55 -3.29
C LEU A 315 -14.44 23.71 -2.56
N LEU A 316 -15.06 24.89 -2.54
CA LEU A 316 -14.59 26.03 -1.76
C LEU A 316 -14.85 25.77 -0.27
N GLN A 317 -13.79 25.63 0.51
CA GLN A 317 -13.86 25.38 1.95
C GLN A 317 -13.84 26.67 2.78
N ASP A 318 -13.09 27.68 2.32
CA ASP A 318 -12.91 28.95 3.01
C ASP A 318 -12.95 30.09 1.98
N THR A 319 -14.02 30.86 2.03
CA THR A 319 -14.25 31.97 1.10
C THR A 319 -13.28 33.13 1.34
N GLU A 320 -12.87 33.37 2.62
CA GLU A 320 -11.97 34.48 2.94
C GLU A 320 -10.55 34.24 2.47
N ARG A 321 -10.11 32.94 2.52
CA ARG A 321 -8.76 32.52 2.15
C ARG A 321 -8.68 31.87 0.77
N GLU A 322 -9.80 31.82 0.05
CA GLU A 322 -9.91 31.11 -1.27
C GLU A 322 -9.31 29.71 -1.24
N LYS A 323 -9.57 28.95 -0.15
CA LYS A 323 -9.07 27.58 -0.01
C LYS A 323 -10.06 26.57 -0.59
N TYR A 324 -9.59 25.78 -1.52
CA TYR A 324 -10.34 24.72 -2.19
C TYR A 324 -9.90 23.34 -1.71
N SER A 325 -10.84 22.40 -1.68
CA SER A 325 -10.59 20.96 -1.49
C SER A 325 -10.83 20.19 -2.79
N ASN A 326 -10.01 19.18 -3.02
CA ASN A 326 -10.31 18.15 -4.00
C ASN A 326 -11.48 17.30 -3.49
N SER A 327 -12.61 17.29 -4.20
CA SER A 327 -13.88 16.77 -3.67
C SER A 327 -14.63 15.96 -4.72
N VAL A 328 -15.58 15.18 -4.24
CA VAL A 328 -16.60 14.52 -5.07
C VAL A 328 -17.96 15.03 -4.71
N TYR A 329 -18.81 15.15 -5.71
CA TYR A 329 -20.19 15.60 -5.61
C TYR A 329 -21.13 14.48 -6.03
N LEU A 330 -22.11 14.18 -5.21
CA LEU A 330 -23.27 13.38 -5.58
C LEU A 330 -24.36 14.33 -6.03
N ILE A 331 -24.69 14.31 -7.31
CA ILE A 331 -25.60 15.25 -7.95
C ILE A 331 -26.87 14.50 -8.39
N ALA A 332 -28.01 15.01 -8.00
CA ALA A 332 -29.31 14.49 -8.42
C ALA A 332 -29.63 14.82 -9.90
N PRO A 333 -30.59 14.13 -10.52
CA PRO A 333 -31.02 14.41 -11.90
C PRO A 333 -31.51 15.85 -12.14
N ASP A 334 -32.05 16.51 -11.13
CA ASP A 334 -32.49 17.92 -11.20
C ASP A 334 -31.33 18.93 -11.03
N GLY A 335 -30.08 18.45 -10.88
CA GLY A 335 -28.90 19.28 -10.68
C GLY A 335 -28.62 19.65 -9.22
N THR A 336 -29.46 19.23 -8.26
CA THR A 336 -29.22 19.50 -6.84
C THR A 336 -28.07 18.65 -6.29
N VAL A 337 -27.24 19.23 -5.43
CA VAL A 337 -26.17 18.51 -4.73
C VAL A 337 -26.78 17.75 -3.56
N LEU A 338 -26.75 16.42 -3.63
CA LEU A 338 -27.26 15.55 -2.56
C LEU A 338 -26.25 15.43 -1.41
N ASP A 339 -24.96 15.31 -1.75
CA ASP A 339 -23.89 15.17 -0.76
C ASP A 339 -22.53 15.47 -1.39
N THR A 340 -21.51 15.73 -0.55
CA THR A 340 -20.13 15.95 -0.96
C THR A 340 -19.16 15.25 -0.01
N TYR A 341 -18.01 14.81 -0.52
CA TYR A 341 -16.87 14.35 0.30
C TYR A 341 -15.59 15.01 -0.19
N SER A 342 -14.76 15.50 0.73
CA SER A 342 -13.48 16.15 0.43
C SER A 342 -12.31 15.25 0.83
N LYS A 343 -11.31 15.20 -0.03
CA LYS A 343 -10.09 14.38 0.14
C LYS A 343 -9.38 14.73 1.44
N ILE A 344 -9.19 13.75 2.31
CA ILE A 344 -8.54 13.89 3.62
C ILE A 344 -7.03 13.72 3.49
N GLN A 345 -6.59 12.66 2.77
CA GLN A 345 -5.18 12.34 2.59
C GLN A 345 -4.66 12.96 1.30
N LEU A 346 -4.00 14.09 1.42
CA LEU A 346 -3.39 14.79 0.29
C LEU A 346 -2.02 14.18 -0.07
N ILE A 347 -1.66 14.26 -1.36
CA ILE A 347 -0.35 13.84 -1.85
C ILE A 347 0.69 14.90 -1.47
N CYS A 348 1.62 14.50 -0.61
CA CYS A 348 2.70 15.37 -0.16
C CYS A 348 3.55 15.86 -1.35
N PHE A 349 3.83 17.15 -1.40
CA PHE A 349 4.55 17.88 -2.47
C PHE A 349 3.87 17.95 -3.84
N ALA A 350 2.69 17.34 -4.01
CA ALA A 350 1.89 17.49 -5.23
C ALA A 350 0.59 18.26 -4.96
N GLU A 351 -0.13 17.89 -3.91
CA GLU A 351 -1.39 18.53 -3.51
C GLU A 351 -1.24 19.39 -2.26
N TYR A 352 -0.21 19.14 -1.48
CA TYR A 352 0.06 19.84 -0.23
C TYR A 352 1.57 19.95 0.02
N ILE A 353 2.04 21.14 0.39
CA ILE A 353 3.43 21.39 0.81
C ILE A 353 3.45 21.54 2.32
N PRO A 354 4.19 20.65 3.06
CA PRO A 354 4.30 20.78 4.51
C PRO A 354 4.91 22.11 4.92
N PHE A 355 4.33 22.74 5.95
CA PHE A 355 4.77 24.03 6.49
C PHE A 355 4.73 25.20 5.49
N ILE A 356 3.88 25.12 4.45
CA ILE A 356 3.78 26.16 3.41
C ILE A 356 3.40 27.55 3.97
N ASP A 357 2.69 27.60 5.10
CA ASP A 357 2.35 28.86 5.78
C ASP A 357 3.59 29.57 6.39
N HIS A 358 4.75 28.88 6.47
CA HIS A 358 5.98 29.50 6.95
C HIS A 358 6.66 30.28 5.81
N PRO A 359 6.97 31.60 5.97
CA PRO A 359 7.45 32.45 4.88
C PRO A 359 8.75 31.99 4.19
N PHE A 360 9.60 31.26 4.91
CA PHE A 360 10.83 30.69 4.33
C PHE A 360 10.49 29.52 3.40
N VAL A 361 9.57 28.63 3.83
CA VAL A 361 9.14 27.47 3.04
C VAL A 361 8.43 27.94 1.77
N GLN A 362 7.51 28.89 1.92
CA GLN A 362 6.80 29.49 0.80
C GLN A 362 7.77 30.06 -0.23
N ARG A 363 8.68 30.98 0.17
CA ARG A 363 9.68 31.58 -0.73
C ARG A 363 10.60 30.55 -1.39
N PHE A 364 10.98 29.52 -0.66
CA PHE A 364 11.79 28.44 -1.19
C PHE A 364 11.06 27.68 -2.31
N PHE A 365 9.81 27.29 -2.08
CA PHE A 365 9.04 26.56 -3.09
C PHE A 365 8.61 27.46 -4.26
N ASP A 366 8.24 28.72 -4.02
CA ASP A 366 7.94 29.69 -5.09
C ASP A 366 9.14 29.88 -6.02
N SER A 367 10.34 30.04 -5.47
CA SER A 367 11.55 30.26 -6.27
C SER A 367 12.01 29.02 -7.03
N LEU A 368 11.67 27.84 -6.53
CA LEU A 368 12.19 26.56 -7.02
C LEU A 368 11.25 25.87 -8.00
N VAL A 369 9.93 26.00 -7.77
CA VAL A 369 8.89 25.22 -8.45
C VAL A 369 7.77 26.10 -8.99
N GLY A 370 7.71 27.36 -8.60
CA GLY A 370 6.63 28.27 -8.98
C GLY A 370 5.25 27.88 -8.41
N PHE A 371 5.22 27.12 -7.32
CA PHE A 371 4.01 26.60 -6.69
C PHE A 371 4.06 26.86 -5.18
N SER A 372 3.11 27.63 -4.67
CA SER A 372 3.06 28.06 -3.27
C SER A 372 1.73 27.83 -2.58
N SER A 373 0.79 27.18 -3.26
CA SER A 373 -0.53 26.87 -2.72
C SER A 373 -0.81 25.37 -2.81
N GLY A 374 -1.84 24.92 -2.12
CA GLY A 374 -2.27 23.52 -2.16
C GLY A 374 -3.74 23.41 -1.82
N TRP A 375 -4.27 22.20 -1.99
CA TRP A 375 -5.61 21.86 -1.58
C TRP A 375 -5.76 21.91 -0.06
N ALA A 376 -6.92 22.30 0.43
CA ALA A 376 -7.30 22.12 1.83
C ALA A 376 -7.73 20.64 2.05
N PRO A 377 -7.22 19.97 3.10
CA PRO A 377 -7.67 18.61 3.40
C PRO A 377 -9.10 18.60 3.92
N GLY A 378 -9.86 17.56 3.56
CA GLY A 378 -11.12 17.23 4.22
C GLY A 378 -10.88 16.78 5.66
N THR A 379 -11.90 16.89 6.50
CA THR A 379 -11.81 16.58 7.94
C THR A 379 -12.76 15.49 8.40
N GLU A 380 -13.70 15.09 7.55
CA GLU A 380 -14.78 14.19 7.94
C GLU A 380 -14.71 12.84 7.21
N TYR A 381 -14.64 11.75 7.97
CA TYR A 381 -14.85 10.40 7.46
C TYR A 381 -16.36 10.13 7.37
N LYS A 382 -16.91 10.09 6.16
CA LYS A 382 -18.33 9.84 5.98
C LYS A 382 -18.63 8.88 4.85
N ALA A 383 -19.80 8.25 4.92
CA ALA A 383 -20.41 7.53 3.82
C ALA A 383 -21.52 8.38 3.24
N MET A 384 -21.53 8.54 1.93
CA MET A 384 -22.57 9.20 1.16
C MET A 384 -23.75 8.24 0.94
N THR A 385 -24.93 8.76 0.63
CA THR A 385 -26.13 7.94 0.43
C THR A 385 -26.91 8.38 -0.82
N PHE A 386 -27.30 7.42 -1.66
CA PHE A 386 -28.27 7.65 -2.74
C PHE A 386 -29.36 6.60 -2.71
N THR A 387 -30.47 6.86 -3.43
CA THR A 387 -31.56 5.92 -3.58
C THR A 387 -31.43 5.19 -4.92
N ALA A 388 -31.31 3.87 -4.90
CA ALA A 388 -31.25 3.04 -6.09
C ALA A 388 -32.61 2.97 -6.82
N GLN A 389 -32.65 2.52 -8.07
CA GLN A 389 -33.86 2.42 -8.87
C GLN A 389 -34.96 1.54 -8.22
N ASN A 390 -34.60 0.62 -7.35
CA ASN A 390 -35.53 -0.23 -6.59
C ASN A 390 -36.08 0.44 -5.32
N GLY A 391 -35.73 1.70 -5.04
CA GLY A 391 -36.13 2.46 -3.87
C GLY A 391 -35.30 2.24 -2.61
N ASN A 392 -34.30 1.38 -2.64
CA ASN A 392 -33.42 1.13 -1.49
C ASN A 392 -32.35 2.21 -1.35
N ALA A 393 -32.09 2.64 -0.11
CA ALA A 393 -30.97 3.51 0.19
C ALA A 393 -29.65 2.72 0.17
N ILE A 394 -28.67 3.23 -0.55
CA ILE A 394 -27.31 2.69 -0.67
C ILE A 394 -26.33 3.65 -0.02
N ARG A 395 -25.52 3.14 0.90
CA ARG A 395 -24.43 3.89 1.52
C ARG A 395 -23.10 3.47 0.91
N PHE A 396 -22.31 4.44 0.49
CA PHE A 396 -21.00 4.17 -0.08
C PHE A 396 -19.94 5.16 0.45
N ALA A 397 -18.71 4.72 0.56
CA ALA A 397 -17.58 5.59 0.81
C ALA A 397 -16.89 5.91 -0.51
N ALA A 398 -16.46 7.16 -0.68
CA ALA A 398 -15.85 7.65 -1.91
C ALA A 398 -14.40 8.10 -1.69
N PRO A 399 -13.43 7.20 -1.40
CA PRO A 399 -12.03 7.59 -1.34
C PRO A 399 -11.59 8.18 -2.67
N ILE A 400 -10.90 9.33 -2.61
CA ILE A 400 -10.47 10.07 -3.80
C ILE A 400 -9.02 9.70 -4.12
N CYS A 401 -8.78 9.20 -5.35
CA CYS A 401 -7.45 8.96 -5.91
C CYS A 401 -6.58 8.14 -4.93
N PHE A 402 -5.46 8.68 -4.53
CA PHE A 402 -4.45 8.14 -3.63
C PHE A 402 -4.99 7.61 -2.27
N GLU A 403 -6.17 8.03 -1.85
CA GLU A 403 -6.75 7.59 -0.58
C GLU A 403 -7.02 6.09 -0.50
N ASP A 404 -7.33 5.43 -1.63
CA ASP A 404 -7.54 3.98 -1.66
C ASP A 404 -6.25 3.17 -1.42
N ALA A 405 -5.08 3.81 -1.50
CA ALA A 405 -3.81 3.22 -1.14
C ALA A 405 -3.61 3.10 0.38
N PHE A 406 -4.40 3.82 1.20
CA PHE A 406 -4.28 3.84 2.66
C PHE A 406 -5.26 2.90 3.35
N PRO A 407 -4.78 1.75 3.88
CA PRO A 407 -5.65 0.74 4.48
C PRO A 407 -6.48 1.26 5.66
N THR A 408 -5.87 2.07 6.53
CA THR A 408 -6.54 2.62 7.72
C THR A 408 -7.60 3.65 7.38
N LEU A 409 -7.33 4.53 6.40
CA LEU A 409 -8.29 5.53 5.92
C LEU A 409 -9.52 4.84 5.31
N CYS A 410 -9.30 3.87 4.42
CA CYS A 410 -10.41 3.12 3.82
C CYS A 410 -11.20 2.32 4.86
N ALA A 411 -10.54 1.81 5.92
CA ALA A 411 -11.23 1.16 7.03
C ALA A 411 -12.09 2.15 7.81
N ASP A 412 -11.63 3.40 8.03
CA ASP A 412 -12.41 4.43 8.71
C ASP A 412 -13.63 4.85 7.89
N LEU A 413 -13.46 5.04 6.59
CA LEU A 413 -14.56 5.31 5.66
C LEU A 413 -15.58 4.15 5.63
N HIS A 414 -15.10 2.90 5.53
CA HIS A 414 -15.98 1.73 5.53
C HIS A 414 -16.73 1.58 6.86
N ASN A 415 -16.08 1.93 7.99
CA ASN A 415 -16.69 1.87 9.32
C ASN A 415 -17.86 2.86 9.52
N GLN A 416 -18.07 3.80 8.59
CA GLN A 416 -19.30 4.61 8.50
C GLN A 416 -20.49 3.80 7.96
N LYS A 417 -20.40 2.47 7.95
CA LYS A 417 -21.39 1.50 7.46
C LYS A 417 -21.62 1.60 5.95
N SER A 418 -20.53 1.76 5.18
CA SER A 418 -20.63 1.77 3.73
C SER A 418 -20.80 0.35 3.15
N ASP A 419 -21.67 0.20 2.18
CA ASP A 419 -21.99 -1.05 1.48
C ASP A 419 -20.95 -1.38 0.39
N LEU A 420 -20.28 -0.33 -0.15
CA LEU A 420 -19.22 -0.45 -1.15
C LEU A 420 -18.26 0.75 -1.07
N LEU A 421 -17.07 0.58 -1.66
CA LEU A 421 -16.14 1.67 -1.92
C LEU A 421 -16.22 2.07 -3.38
N ILE A 422 -16.34 3.37 -3.67
CA ILE A 422 -16.28 3.93 -5.03
C ILE A 422 -15.12 4.92 -5.07
N ASN A 423 -14.00 4.52 -5.67
CA ASN A 423 -12.85 5.38 -5.84
C ASN A 423 -12.94 6.15 -7.16
N LEU A 424 -12.77 7.46 -7.10
CA LEU A 424 -12.61 8.34 -8.24
C LEU A 424 -11.16 8.78 -8.31
N THR A 425 -10.47 8.53 -9.44
CA THR A 425 -9.05 8.83 -9.54
C THR A 425 -8.64 9.39 -10.90
N ASN A 426 -7.56 10.15 -10.90
CA ASN A 426 -6.89 10.63 -12.10
C ASN A 426 -5.41 10.26 -12.07
N ASP A 427 -5.07 9.10 -12.64
CA ASP A 427 -3.72 8.55 -12.68
C ASP A 427 -2.96 8.93 -13.96
N SER A 428 -3.58 9.64 -14.90
CA SER A 428 -3.04 9.89 -16.25
C SER A 428 -1.80 10.80 -16.30
N TRP A 429 -1.20 11.10 -15.16
CA TRP A 429 -0.03 11.98 -15.02
C TRP A 429 1.22 11.44 -15.72
N SER A 430 1.48 10.14 -15.60
CA SER A 430 2.70 9.52 -16.11
C SER A 430 2.50 8.84 -17.47
N LYS A 431 1.28 8.47 -17.82
CA LYS A 431 0.93 7.69 -19.02
C LYS A 431 1.74 6.39 -19.14
N THR A 432 2.07 5.75 -17.99
CA THR A 432 2.80 4.48 -17.93
C THR A 432 1.92 3.39 -17.32
N ALA A 433 1.97 2.18 -17.87
CA ALA A 433 1.24 1.05 -17.31
C ALA A 433 1.71 0.71 -15.88
N SER A 434 2.98 0.95 -15.57
CA SER A 434 3.53 0.77 -14.23
C SER A 434 2.82 1.60 -13.18
N ALA A 435 2.60 2.89 -13.41
CA ALA A 435 1.91 3.77 -12.46
C ALA A 435 0.48 3.29 -12.21
N GLU A 436 -0.25 3.02 -13.28
CA GLU A 436 -1.65 2.63 -13.26
C GLU A 436 -1.88 1.30 -12.51
N TYR A 437 -1.12 0.25 -12.90
CA TYR A 437 -1.24 -1.05 -12.25
C TYR A 437 -0.65 -1.08 -10.85
N GLN A 438 0.34 -0.25 -10.52
CA GLN A 438 0.84 -0.12 -9.16
C GLN A 438 -0.20 0.54 -8.25
N HIS A 439 -0.87 1.60 -8.71
CA HIS A 439 -1.94 2.22 -7.95
C HIS A 439 -3.09 1.23 -7.74
N PHE A 440 -3.52 0.54 -8.78
CA PHE A 440 -4.50 -0.52 -8.64
C PHE A 440 -4.07 -1.59 -7.64
N ALA A 441 -2.81 -2.04 -7.67
CA ALA A 441 -2.32 -3.11 -6.81
C ALA A 441 -2.34 -2.76 -5.32
N VAL A 442 -2.06 -1.51 -4.94
CA VAL A 442 -2.19 -1.09 -3.55
C VAL A 442 -3.66 -0.97 -3.13
N ALA A 443 -4.53 -0.48 -4.03
CA ALA A 443 -5.96 -0.33 -3.79
C ALA A 443 -6.72 -1.67 -3.73
N TYR A 444 -6.29 -2.64 -4.52
CA TYR A 444 -6.92 -3.97 -4.68
C TYR A 444 -7.23 -4.65 -3.35
N PHE A 445 -6.33 -4.55 -2.39
CA PHE A 445 -6.49 -5.19 -1.08
C PHE A 445 -7.65 -4.63 -0.27
N ARG A 446 -8.14 -3.43 -0.54
CA ARG A 446 -9.29 -2.82 0.16
C ARG A 446 -10.53 -3.69 0.06
N ALA A 447 -10.78 -4.27 -1.11
CA ALA A 447 -11.91 -5.19 -1.29
C ALA A 447 -11.81 -6.41 -0.36
N ILE A 448 -10.62 -6.96 -0.18
CA ILE A 448 -10.38 -8.16 0.63
C ILE A 448 -10.32 -7.81 2.13
N GLU A 449 -9.61 -6.76 2.51
CA GLU A 449 -9.49 -6.29 3.90
C GLU A 449 -10.84 -5.96 4.52
N LEU A 450 -11.71 -5.32 3.74
CA LEU A 450 -13.01 -4.83 4.22
C LEU A 450 -14.17 -5.75 3.86
N ARG A 451 -13.93 -6.76 3.01
CA ARG A 451 -14.96 -7.68 2.49
C ARG A 451 -16.13 -6.97 1.83
N THR A 452 -15.81 -5.90 1.11
CA THR A 452 -16.77 -5.05 0.41
C THR A 452 -16.34 -4.87 -1.05
N PRO A 453 -17.25 -4.67 -2.02
CA PRO A 453 -16.86 -4.36 -3.38
C PRO A 453 -16.07 -3.06 -3.47
N LEU A 454 -15.02 -3.05 -4.29
CA LEU A 454 -14.27 -1.86 -4.68
C LEU A 454 -14.58 -1.55 -6.14
N VAL A 455 -15.14 -0.37 -6.38
CA VAL A 455 -15.39 0.19 -7.71
C VAL A 455 -14.36 1.29 -7.94
N ARG A 456 -13.70 1.29 -9.07
CA ARG A 456 -12.76 2.34 -9.47
C ARG A 456 -13.19 2.95 -10.78
N SER A 457 -13.38 4.27 -10.81
CA SER A 457 -13.59 5.06 -12.03
C SER A 457 -12.40 5.99 -12.20
N THR A 458 -11.63 5.76 -13.26
CA THR A 458 -10.35 6.45 -13.47
C THR A 458 -10.37 7.31 -14.73
N ASN A 459 -9.49 8.31 -14.82
CA ASN A 459 -9.38 9.12 -16.03
C ASN A 459 -8.77 8.30 -17.19
N GLY A 460 -7.59 7.72 -17.01
CA GLY A 460 -6.92 6.87 -18.02
C GLY A 460 -6.33 5.61 -17.42
N GLY A 461 -6.47 5.43 -16.10
CA GLY A 461 -5.96 4.32 -15.33
C GLY A 461 -6.81 3.05 -15.41
N PHE A 462 -6.70 2.20 -14.41
CA PHE A 462 -7.41 0.91 -14.39
C PHE A 462 -8.82 1.05 -13.80
N THR A 463 -9.78 1.42 -14.64
CA THR A 463 -11.22 1.41 -14.31
C THR A 463 -11.70 -0.02 -14.17
N CYS A 464 -12.20 -0.40 -13.00
CA CYS A 464 -12.58 -1.78 -12.73
C CYS A 464 -13.53 -1.94 -11.53
N VAL A 465 -14.05 -3.14 -11.38
CA VAL A 465 -14.77 -3.60 -10.20
C VAL A 465 -14.08 -4.82 -9.62
N VAL A 466 -13.79 -4.78 -8.32
CA VAL A 466 -13.20 -5.88 -7.56
C VAL A 466 -14.20 -6.38 -6.53
N ASP A 467 -14.49 -7.67 -6.54
CA ASP A 467 -15.39 -8.30 -5.56
C ASP A 467 -14.71 -8.48 -4.18
N PRO A 468 -15.49 -8.79 -3.11
CA PRO A 468 -14.96 -8.96 -1.76
C PRO A 468 -13.93 -10.09 -1.56
N VAL A 469 -13.64 -10.91 -2.57
CA VAL A 469 -12.61 -11.96 -2.53
C VAL A 469 -11.49 -11.72 -3.56
N GLY A 470 -11.49 -10.54 -4.20
CA GLY A 470 -10.44 -10.12 -5.10
C GLY A 470 -10.60 -10.65 -6.54
N ASN A 471 -11.83 -10.96 -7.02
CA ASN A 471 -12.04 -11.13 -8.44
C ASN A 471 -12.23 -9.76 -9.08
N ILE A 472 -11.52 -9.50 -10.17
CA ILE A 472 -11.82 -8.40 -11.07
C ILE A 472 -13.01 -8.86 -11.93
N THR A 473 -14.20 -8.31 -11.68
CA THR A 473 -15.43 -8.75 -12.35
C THR A 473 -15.69 -8.00 -13.64
N ALA A 474 -15.15 -6.80 -13.77
CA ALA A 474 -15.20 -5.99 -14.98
C ALA A 474 -14.04 -4.99 -14.99
N SER A 475 -13.58 -4.60 -16.17
CA SER A 475 -12.54 -3.57 -16.34
C SER A 475 -12.54 -2.96 -17.74
N LEU A 476 -11.99 -1.76 -17.87
CA LEU A 476 -11.65 -1.12 -19.14
C LEU A 476 -10.13 -1.21 -19.40
N PRO A 477 -9.70 -1.19 -20.68
CA PRO A 477 -8.29 -1.05 -21.02
C PRO A 477 -7.73 0.29 -20.55
N LEU A 478 -6.45 0.33 -20.18
CA LEU A 478 -5.75 1.58 -19.88
C LEU A 478 -5.75 2.54 -21.08
N PHE A 479 -5.73 3.83 -20.79
CA PHE A 479 -5.53 4.90 -21.79
C PHE A 479 -6.54 4.89 -22.94
N THR A 480 -7.76 4.44 -22.67
CA THR A 480 -8.87 4.45 -23.64
C THR A 480 -10.00 5.33 -23.13
N ALA A 481 -10.59 6.14 -24.00
CA ALA A 481 -11.83 6.86 -23.69
C ALA A 481 -13.03 5.91 -23.93
N ASP A 482 -13.61 5.40 -22.86
CA ASP A 482 -14.77 4.48 -22.93
C ASP A 482 -15.59 4.52 -21.62
N ALA A 483 -16.71 3.83 -21.61
CA ALA A 483 -17.55 3.69 -20.42
C ALA A 483 -18.10 2.26 -20.30
N LEU A 484 -18.24 1.81 -19.06
CA LEU A 484 -18.64 0.45 -18.71
C LEU A 484 -19.91 0.44 -17.88
N SER A 485 -20.98 -0.21 -18.38
CA SER A 485 -22.13 -0.57 -17.54
C SER A 485 -21.85 -1.89 -16.84
N VAL A 486 -21.94 -1.93 -15.52
CA VAL A 486 -21.55 -3.09 -14.72
C VAL A 486 -22.51 -3.34 -13.57
N SER A 487 -22.78 -4.62 -13.29
CA SER A 487 -23.57 -5.06 -12.15
C SER A 487 -22.66 -5.35 -10.95
N VAL A 488 -22.93 -4.68 -9.82
CA VAL A 488 -22.16 -4.80 -8.58
C VAL A 488 -23.03 -5.39 -7.49
N PRO A 489 -22.79 -6.66 -7.07
CA PRO A 489 -23.50 -7.26 -5.95
C PRO A 489 -23.15 -6.57 -4.63
N ILE A 490 -24.16 -6.16 -3.87
CA ILE A 490 -24.06 -5.54 -2.55
C ILE A 490 -24.36 -6.57 -1.48
N TYR A 491 -23.47 -6.67 -0.51
CA TYR A 491 -23.57 -7.63 0.58
C TYR A 491 -23.91 -6.94 1.91
N PRO A 492 -24.50 -7.67 2.90
CA PRO A 492 -24.73 -7.12 4.22
C PRO A 492 -23.45 -6.56 4.82
N TYR A 493 -23.50 -5.32 5.30
CA TYR A 493 -22.36 -4.71 5.97
C TYR A 493 -21.85 -5.60 7.12
N ARG A 494 -20.55 -5.87 7.13
CA ARG A 494 -19.87 -6.60 8.18
C ARG A 494 -18.50 -5.99 8.43
N ARG A 495 -18.24 -5.65 9.67
CA ARG A 495 -16.93 -5.17 10.08
C ARG A 495 -15.96 -6.36 10.18
N THR A 496 -14.89 -6.35 9.39
CA THR A 496 -13.83 -7.36 9.45
C THR A 496 -12.96 -7.14 10.70
N PHE A 497 -12.15 -8.14 11.07
CA PHE A 497 -11.19 -7.99 12.16
C PHE A 497 -10.20 -6.86 11.83
N TYR A 498 -9.71 -6.81 10.58
CA TYR A 498 -8.84 -5.71 10.14
C TYR A 498 -9.53 -4.35 10.23
N ALA A 499 -10.76 -4.20 9.75
CA ALA A 499 -11.50 -2.94 9.83
C ALA A 499 -11.69 -2.45 11.28
N GLN A 500 -11.72 -3.36 12.24
CA GLN A 500 -11.84 -3.03 13.65
C GLN A 500 -10.52 -2.64 14.31
N TRP A 501 -9.44 -3.40 14.02
CA TRP A 501 -8.15 -3.31 14.73
C TRP A 501 -7.04 -2.72 13.89
N LYS A 502 -7.28 -2.49 12.58
CA LYS A 502 -6.37 -1.81 11.63
C LYS A 502 -4.93 -2.33 11.70
N ASP A 503 -3.99 -1.48 12.09
CA ASP A 503 -2.55 -1.77 12.11
C ASP A 503 -2.10 -2.55 13.36
N TRP A 504 -2.98 -3.39 13.93
CA TRP A 504 -2.66 -4.15 15.14
C TRP A 504 -1.40 -5.00 15.01
N LEU A 505 -1.14 -5.58 13.82
CA LEU A 505 0.00 -6.47 13.60
C LEU A 505 1.34 -5.72 13.58
N PRO A 506 1.55 -4.63 12.82
CA PRO A 506 2.76 -3.83 12.95
C PRO A 506 2.93 -3.23 14.34
N VAL A 507 1.87 -2.79 15.00
CA VAL A 507 1.93 -2.31 16.39
C VAL A 507 2.41 -3.41 17.34
N LEU A 508 1.94 -4.65 17.18
CA LEU A 508 2.42 -5.82 17.92
C LEU A 508 3.92 -6.06 17.67
N PHE A 509 4.36 -6.01 16.41
CA PHE A 509 5.79 -6.19 16.09
C PHE A 509 6.65 -5.06 16.67
N LEU A 510 6.18 -3.83 16.65
CA LEU A 510 6.86 -2.70 17.27
C LEU A 510 6.96 -2.89 18.80
N ALA A 511 5.88 -3.28 19.46
CA ALA A 511 5.87 -3.56 20.88
C ALA A 511 6.88 -4.68 21.25
N ILE A 512 6.89 -5.79 20.50
CA ILE A 512 7.87 -6.88 20.70
C ILE A 512 9.30 -6.37 20.52
N ALA A 513 9.56 -5.56 19.49
CA ALA A 513 10.90 -5.00 19.26
C ALA A 513 11.36 -4.07 20.39
N LEU A 514 10.48 -3.19 20.88
CA LEU A 514 10.76 -2.27 21.99
C LEU A 514 10.97 -3.00 23.31
N ILE A 515 10.11 -3.98 23.63
CA ILE A 515 10.24 -4.82 24.85
C ILE A 515 11.57 -5.60 24.80
N SER A 516 11.91 -6.18 23.62
CA SER A 516 13.16 -6.91 23.44
C SER A 516 14.37 -6.01 23.64
N ALA A 517 14.33 -4.78 23.11
CA ALA A 517 15.39 -3.79 23.28
C ALA A 517 15.54 -3.32 24.74
N ALA A 518 14.41 -3.08 25.42
CA ALA A 518 14.39 -2.71 26.85
C ALA A 518 14.92 -3.85 27.73
N ALA A 519 14.45 -5.09 27.51
CA ALA A 519 14.92 -6.26 28.24
C ALA A 519 16.44 -6.49 28.05
N TYR A 520 16.96 -6.26 26.84
CA TYR A 520 18.39 -6.34 26.55
C TYR A 520 19.17 -5.26 27.32
N ARG A 521 18.67 -4.04 27.42
CA ARG A 521 19.31 -2.96 28.19
C ARG A 521 19.31 -3.21 29.69
N LEU A 522 18.18 -3.69 30.24
CA LEU A 522 18.00 -3.91 31.67
C LEU A 522 18.76 -5.14 32.18
N ASN A 523 18.82 -6.20 31.40
CA ASN A 523 19.51 -7.44 31.78
C ASN A 523 20.09 -8.18 30.57
N PRO A 524 21.28 -7.76 30.08
CA PRO A 524 21.93 -8.43 28.95
C PRO A 524 22.17 -9.94 29.18
N ALA A 525 22.37 -10.35 30.42
CA ALA A 525 22.57 -11.75 30.80
C ALA A 525 21.27 -12.57 30.73
N PHE A 526 20.11 -11.95 30.98
CA PHE A 526 18.79 -12.60 30.89
C PHE A 526 18.43 -12.88 29.42
N CYS A 527 18.66 -11.94 28.53
CA CYS A 527 18.40 -12.12 27.10
C CYS A 527 19.27 -13.24 26.50
N THR A 528 20.54 -13.34 26.93
CA THR A 528 21.40 -14.44 26.53
C THR A 528 20.89 -15.79 27.08
N LYS A 529 20.28 -15.81 28.27
CA LYS A 529 19.67 -17.01 28.87
C LYS A 529 18.32 -17.36 28.22
N ALA A 530 17.47 -16.37 27.93
CA ALA A 530 16.18 -16.60 27.29
C ALA A 530 16.32 -17.26 25.91
N VAL A 531 17.27 -16.78 25.11
CA VAL A 531 17.65 -17.40 23.82
C VAL A 531 18.12 -18.84 24.03
N VAL A 532 18.88 -19.13 25.08
CA VAL A 532 19.35 -20.48 25.45
C VAL A 532 18.18 -21.34 25.95
N TYR A 533 17.20 -20.77 26.66
CA TYR A 533 16.01 -21.53 27.14
C TYR A 533 15.01 -21.85 26.02
N MET A 534 14.84 -20.98 25.02
CA MET A 534 14.04 -21.32 23.83
C MET A 534 14.66 -22.44 22.97
N GLU A 535 15.98 -22.67 23.13
CA GLU A 535 16.70 -23.79 22.53
C GLU A 535 16.62 -25.10 23.35
N ALA A 536 16.15 -25.07 24.61
CA ALA A 536 16.36 -26.14 25.62
C ALA A 536 15.29 -27.24 25.79
N PRO A 537 14.07 -27.27 25.21
CA PRO A 537 13.08 -28.28 25.60
C PRO A 537 13.36 -29.72 25.13
N LEU A 538 14.35 -29.99 24.27
CA LEU A 538 14.65 -31.35 23.77
C LEU A 538 16.01 -31.92 24.15
N ALA A 539 16.80 -31.22 24.96
CA ALA A 539 18.07 -31.75 25.47
C ALA A 539 17.93 -32.64 26.72
N ARG A 540 16.70 -32.96 27.16
CA ARG A 540 16.42 -33.73 28.39
C ARG A 540 16.42 -35.24 28.21
N LEU A 541 16.90 -35.75 27.09
CA LEU A 541 17.03 -37.21 26.86
C LEU A 541 18.49 -37.69 26.85
N SER A 542 19.40 -37.07 27.57
CA SER A 542 20.78 -37.55 27.77
C SER A 542 21.21 -37.47 29.25
N PRO A 543 22.03 -38.39 29.74
CA PRO A 543 22.30 -38.56 31.18
C PRO A 543 23.07 -37.41 31.85
N PRO A 544 22.95 -37.24 33.19
CA PRO A 544 23.27 -35.96 33.88
C PRO A 544 24.75 -35.64 34.14
N GLU A 545 25.68 -36.49 33.85
CA GLU A 545 27.08 -36.30 34.33
C GLU A 545 28.02 -35.45 33.48
N ARG A 546 27.70 -35.19 32.21
CA ARG A 546 28.57 -34.36 31.33
C ARG A 546 28.37 -32.85 31.53
N LYS A 547 27.31 -32.40 32.22
CA LYS A 547 26.88 -30.99 32.27
C LYS A 547 27.71 -30.08 33.19
N LYS A 548 28.27 -30.58 34.25
CA LYS A 548 29.00 -29.74 35.23
C LYS A 548 30.39 -29.28 34.78
N ARG A 549 31.08 -30.08 33.95
CA ARG A 549 32.41 -29.71 33.40
C ARG A 549 32.34 -28.70 32.25
N GLN A 550 31.32 -28.77 31.41
CA GLN A 550 31.17 -27.83 30.27
C GLN A 550 30.77 -26.41 30.71
N ARG A 551 29.99 -26.24 31.80
CA ARG A 551 29.61 -24.91 32.32
C ARG A 551 30.80 -24.07 32.79
N LYS A 552 31.79 -24.66 33.45
CA LYS A 552 32.98 -23.92 33.92
C LYS A 552 33.96 -23.53 32.81
N GLN A 553 33.96 -24.25 31.69
CA GLN A 553 34.83 -23.94 30.53
C GLN A 553 34.25 -22.87 29.61
N LEU A 554 32.91 -22.69 29.53
CA LEU A 554 32.26 -21.71 28.69
C LEU A 554 32.60 -20.25 29.11
N TRP A 555 32.73 -20.00 30.41
CA TRP A 555 33.07 -18.67 30.93
C TRP A 555 34.54 -18.23 30.73
N LYS A 556 35.41 -19.16 30.39
CA LYS A 556 36.84 -18.90 30.15
C LYS A 556 37.17 -18.70 28.68
N LYS A 557 36.24 -18.85 27.76
CA LYS A 557 36.51 -18.73 26.32
C LYS A 557 36.72 -17.29 25.87
N PRO A 558 37.67 -17.01 24.96
CA PRO A 558 38.02 -15.66 24.47
C PRO A 558 36.81 -14.90 23.88
N TRP A 559 35.80 -15.63 23.35
CA TRP A 559 34.60 -15.06 22.80
C TRP A 559 33.77 -14.25 23.80
N PHE A 560 33.61 -14.71 25.06
CA PHE A 560 32.88 -13.96 26.10
C PHE A 560 33.62 -12.70 26.53
N ARG A 561 34.95 -12.70 26.52
CA ARG A 561 35.77 -11.50 26.75
C ARG A 561 35.65 -10.50 25.61
N LYS A 562 35.60 -10.97 24.37
CA LYS A 562 35.45 -10.14 23.17
C LYS A 562 34.06 -9.46 23.09
N GLN A 563 32.99 -10.16 23.49
CA GLN A 563 31.65 -9.57 23.59
C GLN A 563 31.55 -8.48 24.66
N ARG A 564 32.21 -8.67 25.82
CA ARG A 564 32.27 -7.66 26.89
C ARG A 564 33.04 -6.41 26.47
N LYS A 565 34.07 -6.57 25.66
CA LYS A 565 34.85 -5.45 25.09
C LYS A 565 34.03 -4.70 24.03
N LEU A 566 33.32 -5.44 23.18
CA LEU A 566 32.41 -4.86 22.15
C LEU A 566 31.25 -4.06 22.77
N ILE A 567 30.71 -4.56 23.90
CA ILE A 567 29.64 -3.87 24.64
C ILE A 567 30.17 -2.58 25.25
N LYS A 568 31.43 -2.58 25.74
CA LYS A 568 32.07 -1.37 26.31
C LYS A 568 32.38 -0.33 25.24
N GLU A 569 32.86 -0.76 24.06
CA GLU A 569 33.16 0.11 22.90
C GLU A 569 31.88 0.65 22.19
N LEU A 570 30.70 0.13 22.52
CA LEU A 570 29.40 0.64 22.03
C LEU A 570 28.81 1.72 22.94
N TRP A 571 29.36 1.89 24.16
CA TRP A 571 28.89 2.85 25.18
C TRP A 571 29.84 4.01 25.45
N GLU A 572 31.08 3.95 24.93
CA GLU A 572 32.00 5.06 24.78
C GLU A 572 31.99 5.59 23.33
#